data_9faf8b68ab115c36fa62678944db9589
#
_entry.id   9faf8b68ab115c36fa62678944db9589
#
_cell.length_a   1.000
_cell.length_b   1.000
_cell.length_c   1.000
_cell.angle_alpha   90.00
_cell.angle_beta   90.00
_cell.angle_gamma   90.00
#
_symmetry.space_group_name_H-M   'P 1'
#
loop_
_entity.id
_entity.type
_entity.pdbx_description
1 polymer ?
#
loop_
_entity_poly.entity_id
_entity_poly.type
_entity_poly.pdbx_seq_one_letter_code
_entity_poly.pdbx_strand_id
1 'polypeptide(L)'
;MIVKSFRGKKIPEHIKNKSQLIEYVLIEFMDDEPISNSEFVFDLRATRFGSVLFELRDRGFDIMTMPAKGRGHFKYQLQSMPKMRTKVTK
;
A
#
# COMPACT_ATOMS: atom_id res chain seq x y z
N MET A 1 -3.53 14.99 5.91
CA MET A 1 -4.24 15.30 4.67
C MET A 1 -4.04 14.22 3.63
N ILE A 2 -5.07 13.88 2.91
CA ILE A 2 -5.02 12.79 1.94
C ILE A 2 -4.96 13.36 0.54
N VAL A 3 -4.07 12.82 -0.29
CA VAL A 3 -3.98 13.26 -1.67
C VAL A 3 -5.24 12.84 -2.42
N LYS A 4 -5.55 13.53 -3.49
CA LYS A 4 -6.79 13.31 -4.20
C LYS A 4 -6.68 12.30 -5.31
N SER A 5 -5.48 12.02 -5.78
CA SER A 5 -5.27 11.04 -6.83
C SER A 5 -3.87 10.45 -6.73
N PHE A 6 -3.70 9.32 -7.37
CA PHE A 6 -2.41 8.63 -7.41
C PHE A 6 -2.33 7.88 -8.74
N ARG A 7 -1.27 8.14 -9.49
CA ARG A 7 -1.06 7.52 -10.80
C ARG A 7 -2.25 7.78 -11.72
N GLY A 8 -2.85 8.96 -11.60
CA GLY A 8 -3.98 9.33 -12.43
C GLY A 8 -5.32 8.75 -11.99
N LYS A 9 -5.34 8.02 -10.88
CA LYS A 9 -6.57 7.45 -10.36
C LYS A 9 -7.05 8.24 -9.17
N LYS A 10 -8.33 8.53 -9.15
CA LYS A 10 -8.89 9.31 -8.06
C LYS A 10 -9.00 8.47 -6.79
N ILE A 11 -8.62 9.07 -5.68
CA ILE A 11 -8.72 8.41 -4.37
C ILE A 11 -10.14 8.59 -3.86
N PRO A 12 -10.82 7.51 -3.46
CA PRO A 12 -12.19 7.62 -2.94
C PRO A 12 -12.28 8.50 -1.71
N GLU A 13 -13.42 9.16 -1.57
CA GLU A 13 -13.62 10.09 -0.47
C GLU A 13 -13.70 9.41 0.89
N HIS A 14 -14.00 8.11 0.92
CA HIS A 14 -14.07 7.42 2.21
C HIS A 14 -12.70 7.17 2.81
N ILE A 15 -11.63 7.41 2.05
CA ILE A 15 -10.27 7.27 2.58
C ILE A 15 -9.97 8.48 3.42
N LYS A 16 -9.79 8.29 4.72
CA LYS A 16 -9.67 9.40 5.66
C LYS A 16 -8.28 9.56 6.28
N ASN A 17 -7.46 8.53 6.26
CA ASN A 17 -6.14 8.64 6.87
C ASN A 17 -5.11 7.91 6.03
N LYS A 18 -3.84 8.05 6.41
CA LYS A 18 -2.75 7.47 5.62
C LYS A 18 -2.74 5.96 5.64
N SER A 19 -3.15 5.34 6.74
CA SER A 19 -3.23 3.89 6.81
C SER A 19 -4.24 3.36 5.78
N GLN A 20 -5.40 3.99 5.72
CA GLN A 20 -6.41 3.60 4.73
C GLN A 20 -5.91 3.85 3.32
N LEU A 21 -5.21 4.97 3.11
CA LEU A 21 -4.70 5.31 1.79
C LEU A 21 -3.70 4.27 1.30
N ILE A 22 -2.76 3.89 2.16
CA ILE A 22 -1.75 2.92 1.77
C ILE A 22 -2.38 1.57 1.48
N GLU A 23 -3.31 1.15 2.33
CA GLU A 23 -4.02 -0.10 2.10
C GLU A 23 -4.78 -0.05 0.77
N TYR A 24 -5.45 1.06 0.51
CA TYR A 24 -6.21 1.22 -0.73
C TYR A 24 -5.32 1.11 -1.96
N VAL A 25 -4.20 1.84 -1.98
CA VAL A 25 -3.37 1.82 -3.19
C VAL A 25 -2.68 0.47 -3.38
N LEU A 26 -2.33 -0.21 -2.29
CA LEU A 26 -1.74 -1.54 -2.42
C LEU A 26 -2.73 -2.51 -3.06
N ILE A 27 -3.99 -2.44 -2.65
CA ILE A 27 -5.02 -3.31 -3.20
C ILE A 27 -5.31 -2.93 -4.65
N GLU A 28 -5.48 -1.64 -4.88
CA GLU A 28 -5.87 -1.15 -6.20
C GLU A 28 -4.81 -1.45 -7.26
N PHE A 29 -3.55 -1.41 -6.87
CA PHE A 29 -2.44 -1.58 -7.81
C PHE A 29 -1.70 -2.91 -7.60
N MET A 30 -2.36 -3.89 -6.99
CA MET A 30 -1.67 -5.15 -6.71
C MET A 30 -1.31 -5.91 -7.98
N ASP A 31 -2.03 -5.69 -9.06
CA ASP A 31 -1.71 -6.32 -10.35
C ASP A 31 -0.99 -5.38 -11.30
N ASP A 32 -0.61 -4.22 -10.81
CA ASP A 32 0.10 -3.23 -11.61
C ASP A 32 1.54 -3.14 -11.15
N GLU A 33 2.22 -2.07 -11.56
CA GLU A 33 3.59 -1.85 -11.14
C GLU A 33 3.70 -1.70 -9.64
N PRO A 34 4.70 -2.32 -9.03
CA PRO A 34 4.91 -2.14 -7.59
C PRO A 34 5.07 -0.67 -7.23
N ILE A 35 4.70 -0.33 -6.02
CA ILE A 35 4.77 1.05 -5.54
C ILE A 35 6.10 1.27 -4.84
N SER A 36 6.84 2.27 -5.28
CA SER A 36 8.15 2.54 -4.71
C SER A 36 8.05 3.34 -3.41
N ASN A 37 9.09 3.28 -2.61
CA ASN A 37 9.13 4.09 -1.39
C ASN A 37 9.06 5.58 -1.73
N SER A 38 9.61 5.99 -2.87
CA SER A 38 9.50 7.37 -3.30
C SER A 38 8.06 7.77 -3.55
N GLU A 39 7.28 6.89 -4.16
CA GLU A 39 5.87 7.17 -4.39
C GLU A 39 5.12 7.30 -3.07
N PHE A 40 5.42 6.44 -2.10
CA PHE A 40 4.77 6.56 -0.80
C PHE A 40 5.09 7.90 -0.15
N VAL A 41 6.35 8.32 -0.21
CA VAL A 41 6.76 9.55 0.46
C VAL A 41 6.32 10.79 -0.29
N PHE A 42 6.56 10.83 -1.59
CA PHE A 42 6.33 12.07 -2.34
C PHE A 42 4.96 12.16 -2.98
N ASP A 43 4.48 11.07 -3.55
CA ASP A 43 3.19 11.12 -4.23
C ASP A 43 2.02 10.95 -3.27
N LEU A 44 2.18 10.06 -2.31
CA LEU A 44 1.12 9.80 -1.33
C LEU A 44 1.31 10.58 -0.05
N ARG A 45 2.46 11.20 0.12
CA ARG A 45 2.80 12.00 1.30
C ARG A 45 2.70 11.19 2.57
N ALA A 46 3.12 9.94 2.50
CA ALA A 46 3.01 9.02 3.62
C ALA A 46 4.42 8.66 4.09
N THR A 47 5.05 9.57 4.82
CA THR A 47 6.42 9.36 5.26
C THR A 47 6.56 8.20 6.23
N ARG A 48 5.48 7.83 6.90
CA ARG A 48 5.52 6.72 7.85
C ARG A 48 4.93 5.44 7.26
N PHE A 49 5.04 5.29 5.95
CA PHE A 49 4.45 4.12 5.30
C PHE A 49 5.00 2.81 5.84
N GLY A 50 6.25 2.80 6.32
CA GLY A 50 6.83 1.58 6.86
C GLY A 50 6.06 1.01 8.03
N SER A 51 5.60 1.89 8.93
CA SER A 51 4.79 1.47 10.06
C SER A 51 3.46 0.87 9.60
N VAL A 52 2.86 1.50 8.59
CA VAL A 52 1.59 1.01 8.08
C VAL A 52 1.77 -0.36 7.41
N LEU A 53 2.85 -0.52 6.65
CA LEU A 53 3.13 -1.81 6.02
C LEU A 53 3.32 -2.90 7.09
N PHE A 54 3.98 -2.55 8.18
CA PHE A 54 4.17 -3.50 9.28
C PHE A 54 2.81 -3.91 9.86
N GLU A 55 1.94 -2.94 10.09
CA GLU A 55 0.61 -3.23 10.61
C GLU A 55 -0.21 -4.09 9.66
N LEU A 56 -0.12 -3.80 8.36
CA LEU A 56 -0.85 -4.59 7.38
C LEU A 56 -0.35 -6.02 7.34
N ARG A 57 0.98 -6.19 7.40
CA ARG A 57 1.54 -7.54 7.43
C ARG A 57 1.08 -8.30 8.68
N ASP A 58 1.00 -7.59 9.79
CA ASP A 58 0.53 -8.20 11.02
C ASP A 58 -0.94 -8.63 10.92
N ARG A 59 -1.70 -7.96 10.06
CA ARG A 59 -3.10 -8.31 9.83
C ARG A 59 -3.28 -9.38 8.76
N GLY A 60 -2.18 -9.89 8.21
CA GLY A 60 -2.27 -10.97 7.24
C GLY A 60 -2.07 -10.57 5.78
N PHE A 61 -1.77 -9.30 5.53
CA PHE A 61 -1.49 -8.87 4.16
C PHE A 61 -0.09 -9.35 3.77
N ASP A 62 0.01 -9.98 2.62
CA ASP A 62 1.31 -10.45 2.11
C ASP A 62 1.88 -9.40 1.18
N ILE A 63 2.80 -8.61 1.67
CA ILE A 63 3.40 -7.51 0.92
C ILE A 63 4.86 -7.83 0.63
N MET A 64 5.17 -7.95 -0.65
CA MET A 64 6.53 -8.25 -1.07
C MET A 64 7.34 -6.97 -1.17
N THR A 65 8.58 -7.02 -0.68
CA THR A 65 9.52 -5.92 -0.83
C THR A 65 10.56 -6.33 -1.87
N MET A 66 10.76 -5.47 -2.86
CA MET A 66 11.72 -5.74 -3.91
C MET A 66 12.72 -4.59 -3.99
N PRO A 67 13.98 -4.88 -4.30
CA PRO A 67 14.94 -3.80 -4.52
C PRO A 67 14.61 -3.06 -5.81
N ALA A 68 14.90 -1.78 -5.83
CA ALA A 68 14.73 -0.97 -7.02
C ALA A 68 16.07 -0.37 -7.39
N LYS A 69 16.15 0.24 -8.55
CA LYS A 69 17.40 0.85 -8.96
C LYS A 69 17.75 1.99 -8.00
N GLY A 70 19.01 2.05 -7.65
CA GLY A 70 19.48 3.11 -6.78
C GLY A 70 19.57 2.65 -5.35
N ARG A 71 20.47 3.31 -4.63
CA ARG A 71 20.70 2.98 -3.25
C ARG A 71 19.52 3.44 -2.38
N GLY A 72 19.04 2.56 -1.52
CA GLY A 72 17.95 2.92 -0.64
C GLY A 72 16.59 2.96 -1.31
N HIS A 73 16.49 2.44 -2.52
CA HIS A 73 15.21 2.42 -3.23
C HIS A 73 14.61 1.03 -3.20
N PHE A 74 13.36 0.95 -2.85
CA PHE A 74 12.63 -0.30 -2.77
C PHE A 74 11.24 -0.13 -3.36
N LYS A 75 10.66 -1.25 -3.79
CA LYS A 75 9.31 -1.28 -4.29
C LYS A 75 8.51 -2.30 -3.49
N TYR A 76 7.24 -2.05 -3.36
CA TYR A 76 6.35 -2.89 -2.56
C TYR A 76 5.15 -3.29 -3.40
N GLN A 77 4.74 -4.53 -3.25
CA GLN A 77 3.58 -5.01 -3.99
C GLN A 77 2.80 -5.98 -3.13
N LEU A 78 1.49 -5.79 -3.09
CA LEU A 78 0.62 -6.69 -2.37
C LEU A 78 0.48 -7.98 -3.17
N GLN A 79 0.77 -9.11 -2.54
CA GLN A 79 0.66 -10.40 -3.18
C GLN A 79 -0.67 -11.07 -2.88
N SER A 80 -1.15 -10.90 -1.65
CA SER A 80 -2.45 -11.45 -1.27
C SER A 80 -2.96 -10.73 -0.03
N MET A 81 -4.27 -10.76 0.14
CA MET A 81 -4.91 -10.18 1.31
C MET A 81 -5.31 -11.29 2.26
N PRO A 82 -5.52 -10.95 3.54
CA PRO A 82 -6.01 -11.95 4.46
C PRO A 82 -7.38 -12.40 3.99
N LYS A 83 -7.59 -13.69 3.99
CA LYS A 83 -8.87 -14.14 3.58
C LYS A 83 -9.81 -14.05 4.65
N MET A 84 -10.41 -13.53 4.80
CA MET A 84 -11.12 -13.42 5.83
C MET A 84 -11.64 -14.57 6.27
N ARG A 85 -10.86 -14.94 6.35
CA ARG A 85 -11.00 -15.81 6.65
C ARG A 85 -12.09 -16.09 7.11
N THR A 86 -12.28 -15.91 6.63
CA THR A 86 -12.87 -15.99 6.62
C THR A 86 -13.66 -16.42 6.62
N LYS A 87 -13.92 -16.45 6.46
CA LYS A 87 -14.65 -16.61 6.28
C LYS A 87 -14.85 -17.43 6.53
N VAL A 88 -14.57 -17.73 6.90
CA VAL A 88 -14.68 -18.50 7.06
C VAL A 88 -15.10 -19.20 7.28
N THR A 89 -15.05 -19.36 7.44
CA THR A 89 -15.33 -20.04 7.62
C THR A 89 -15.77 -20.58 7.84
N LYS A 90 -15.90 -20.71 8.00
CA LYS A 90 -16.23 -21.22 8.23
C LYS A 90 -16.61 -21.52 8.35
#